data_f742b1cc369d37221a15529209e6ecf3
#
_entry.id   f742b1cc369d37221a15529209e6ecf3
#
_cell.length_a   1.000
_cell.length_b   1.000
_cell.length_c   1.000
_cell.angle_alpha   90.00
_cell.angle_beta   90.00
_cell.angle_gamma   90.00
#
_symmetry.space_group_name_H-M   'P 1'
#
loop_
_entity.id
_entity.type
_entity.pdbx_description
1 polymer ?
#
loop_
_entity_poly.entity_id
_entity_poly.type
_entity_poly.pdbx_seq_one_letter_code
_entity_poly.pdbx_strand_id
1 'polypeptide(L)'
;MKTNLSKRQSEIINTAVRLIGEGGIQALTIKKLSSEIGVAESALYRHFKNRTEILETLLDSIKENVITKYTQASQSKKSSFERIKDMIAFQFDTFSTNPSYAIVILSDGLYQNEADLRNKIYEIMEFAKKTFIGIIEDGKKLDEIRKDIPSDELAFVIMGSVRLMVNQWSLAGFNFDLKKRGKSLTKTISILIKNE
;
A
#
# COMPACT_ATOMS: atom_id res chain seq x y z
N MET A 1 -12.56 8.37 8.73
CA MET A 1 -13.36 7.52 9.66
C MET A 1 -12.59 6.25 9.88
N LYS A 2 -12.28 5.84 11.11
CA LYS A 2 -11.66 4.54 11.36
C LYS A 2 -12.67 3.46 10.96
N THR A 3 -12.27 2.52 10.12
CA THR A 3 -13.08 1.34 9.78
C THR A 3 -13.27 0.52 11.05
N ASN A 4 -14.37 0.77 11.76
CA ASN A 4 -14.63 0.16 13.06
C ASN A 4 -15.20 -1.25 12.82
N LEU A 5 -14.33 -2.18 12.43
CA LEU A 5 -14.70 -3.56 12.16
C LEU A 5 -15.10 -4.26 13.46
N SER A 6 -16.20 -5.00 13.42
CA SER A 6 -16.53 -5.94 14.50
C SER A 6 -15.43 -7.02 14.61
N LYS A 7 -15.33 -7.66 15.76
CA LYS A 7 -14.39 -8.76 15.97
C LYS A 7 -14.50 -9.84 14.87
N ARG A 8 -15.72 -10.13 14.46
CA ARG A 8 -16.00 -11.13 13.41
C ARG A 8 -15.58 -10.66 12.02
N GLN A 9 -15.86 -9.40 11.69
CA GLN A 9 -15.37 -8.82 10.41
C GLN A 9 -13.86 -8.82 10.34
N SER A 10 -13.16 -8.46 11.42
CA SER A 10 -11.69 -8.52 11.49
C SER A 10 -11.15 -9.93 11.26
N GLU A 11 -11.80 -10.95 11.86
CA GLU A 11 -11.44 -12.36 11.64
C GLU A 11 -11.61 -12.78 10.18
N ILE A 12 -12.72 -12.38 9.54
CA ILE A 12 -13.00 -12.66 8.13
C ILE A 12 -11.93 -12.01 7.24
N ILE A 13 -11.61 -10.72 7.46
CA ILE A 13 -10.58 -10.00 6.69
C ILE A 13 -9.20 -10.64 6.87
N ASN A 14 -8.81 -10.99 8.10
CA ASN A 14 -7.51 -11.64 8.35
C ASN A 14 -7.40 -13.00 7.66
N THR A 15 -8.46 -13.79 7.67
CA THR A 15 -8.51 -15.07 6.95
C THR A 15 -8.46 -14.85 5.43
N ALA A 16 -9.15 -13.84 4.91
CA ALA A 16 -9.09 -13.48 3.50
C ALA A 16 -7.65 -13.09 3.08
N VAL A 17 -6.95 -12.28 3.88
CA VAL A 17 -5.55 -11.89 3.66
C VAL A 17 -4.64 -13.12 3.62
N ARG A 18 -4.82 -14.09 4.53
CA ARG A 18 -4.07 -15.34 4.55
C ARG A 18 -4.32 -16.17 3.30
N LEU A 19 -5.58 -16.38 2.91
CA LEU A 19 -5.95 -17.12 1.71
C LEU A 19 -5.35 -16.52 0.43
N ILE A 20 -5.34 -15.18 0.35
CA ILE A 20 -4.71 -14.46 -0.77
C ILE A 20 -3.19 -14.70 -0.77
N GLY A 21 -2.56 -14.70 0.40
CA GLY A 21 -1.12 -14.98 0.52
C GLY A 21 -0.73 -16.38 0.07
N GLU A 22 -1.56 -17.38 0.37
CA GLU A 22 -1.31 -18.79 0.07
C GLU A 22 -1.57 -19.17 -1.39
N GLY A 23 -2.58 -18.59 -2.01
CA GLY A 23 -3.04 -19.03 -3.33
C GLY A 23 -3.42 -17.91 -4.30
N GLY A 24 -2.96 -16.68 -4.01
CA GLY A 24 -3.30 -15.49 -4.82
C GLY A 24 -4.76 -15.06 -4.66
N ILE A 25 -5.11 -14.03 -5.41
CA ILE A 25 -6.46 -13.44 -5.32
C ILE A 25 -7.59 -14.42 -5.67
N GLN A 26 -7.31 -15.42 -6.51
CA GLN A 26 -8.28 -16.43 -6.93
C GLN A 26 -8.59 -17.44 -5.81
N ALA A 27 -7.71 -17.56 -4.81
CA ALA A 27 -7.96 -18.41 -3.66
C ALA A 27 -9.05 -17.86 -2.72
N LEU A 28 -9.33 -16.57 -2.78
CA LEU A 28 -10.40 -15.95 -2.00
C LEU A 28 -11.76 -16.24 -2.64
N THR A 29 -12.45 -17.26 -2.14
CA THR A 29 -13.86 -17.55 -2.45
C THR A 29 -14.67 -17.61 -1.15
N ILE A 30 -15.97 -17.31 -1.22
CA ILE A 30 -16.86 -17.39 -0.03
C ILE A 30 -16.83 -18.79 0.54
N LYS A 31 -16.89 -19.83 -0.30
CA LYS A 31 -16.84 -21.24 0.13
C LYS A 31 -15.55 -21.57 0.88
N LYS A 32 -14.38 -21.18 0.33
CA LYS A 32 -13.08 -21.45 0.97
C LYS A 32 -12.94 -20.66 2.29
N LEU A 33 -13.38 -19.41 2.27
CA LEU A 33 -13.35 -18.53 3.45
C LEU A 33 -14.24 -19.07 4.59
N SER A 34 -15.46 -19.51 4.29
CA SER A 34 -16.38 -20.08 5.29
C SER A 34 -15.82 -21.39 5.87
N SER A 35 -15.24 -22.24 5.02
CA SER A 35 -14.59 -23.49 5.45
C SER A 35 -13.42 -23.23 6.40
N GLU A 36 -12.55 -22.25 6.08
CA GLU A 36 -11.39 -21.89 6.90
C GLU A 36 -11.77 -21.30 8.28
N ILE A 37 -12.88 -20.58 8.32
CA ILE A 37 -13.39 -19.97 9.56
C ILE A 37 -14.23 -20.98 10.37
N GLY A 38 -14.64 -22.09 9.75
CA GLY A 38 -15.48 -23.11 10.38
C GLY A 38 -16.94 -22.71 10.53
N VAL A 39 -17.51 -22.01 9.52
CA VAL A 39 -18.92 -21.57 9.54
C VAL A 39 -19.62 -21.88 8.22
N ALA A 40 -20.95 -21.84 8.23
CA ALA A 40 -21.72 -21.89 7.00
C ALA A 40 -21.56 -20.60 6.19
N GLU A 41 -21.63 -20.68 4.85
CA GLU A 41 -21.55 -19.51 3.96
C GLU A 41 -22.58 -18.43 4.32
N SER A 42 -23.80 -18.86 4.74
CA SER A 42 -24.86 -17.94 5.19
C SER A 42 -24.45 -17.08 6.38
N ALA A 43 -23.54 -17.55 7.22
CA ALA A 43 -23.02 -16.78 8.35
C ALA A 43 -22.05 -15.66 7.89
N LEU A 44 -21.31 -15.88 6.81
CA LEU A 44 -20.48 -14.83 6.19
C LEU A 44 -21.34 -13.72 5.58
N TYR A 45 -22.42 -14.07 4.91
CA TYR A 45 -23.33 -13.11 4.28
C TYR A 45 -24.03 -12.17 5.27
N ARG A 46 -24.03 -12.48 6.58
CA ARG A 46 -24.48 -11.54 7.62
C ARG A 46 -23.50 -10.40 7.86
N HIS A 47 -22.24 -10.54 7.45
CA HIS A 47 -21.17 -9.58 7.68
C HIS A 47 -20.69 -8.89 6.40
N PHE A 48 -20.75 -9.58 5.27
CA PHE A 48 -20.33 -9.08 3.96
C PHE A 48 -21.26 -9.62 2.88
N LYS A 49 -21.76 -8.76 2.01
CA LYS A 49 -22.72 -9.13 0.95
C LYS A 49 -22.10 -10.05 -0.11
N ASN A 50 -20.82 -9.90 -0.37
CA ASN A 50 -20.09 -10.64 -1.39
C ASN A 50 -18.57 -10.55 -1.15
N ARG A 51 -17.81 -11.24 -2.03
CA ARG A 51 -16.34 -11.22 -2.02
C ARG A 51 -15.77 -9.81 -2.26
N THR A 52 -16.40 -9.03 -3.12
CA THR A 52 -15.94 -7.67 -3.47
C THR A 52 -15.97 -6.77 -2.24
N GLU A 53 -17.02 -6.80 -1.42
CA GLU A 53 -17.10 -6.03 -0.18
C GLU A 53 -16.01 -6.40 0.83
N ILE A 54 -15.58 -7.66 0.87
CA ILE A 54 -14.43 -8.09 1.69
C ILE A 54 -13.14 -7.40 1.20
N LEU A 55 -12.91 -7.40 -0.12
CA LEU A 55 -11.75 -6.74 -0.72
C LEU A 55 -11.79 -5.22 -0.57
N GLU A 56 -12.96 -4.60 -0.73
CA GLU A 56 -13.15 -3.17 -0.47
C GLU A 56 -12.80 -2.81 0.96
N THR A 57 -13.27 -3.60 1.93
CA THR A 57 -12.99 -3.38 3.35
C THR A 57 -11.50 -3.53 3.66
N LEU A 58 -10.83 -4.49 3.02
CA LEU A 58 -9.38 -4.64 3.11
C LEU A 58 -8.66 -3.41 2.56
N LEU A 59 -9.06 -2.93 1.37
CA LEU A 59 -8.46 -1.72 0.77
C LEU A 59 -8.73 -0.47 1.60
N ASP A 60 -9.91 -0.33 2.21
CA ASP A 60 -10.22 0.77 3.12
C ASP A 60 -9.29 0.76 4.35
N SER A 61 -9.01 -0.41 4.91
CA SER A 61 -8.06 -0.56 6.02
C SER A 61 -6.63 -0.18 5.59
N ILE A 62 -6.20 -0.58 4.40
CA ILE A 62 -4.90 -0.18 3.84
C ILE A 62 -4.86 1.33 3.64
N LYS A 63 -5.91 1.91 3.04
CA LYS A 63 -6.04 3.36 2.81
C LYS A 63 -5.93 4.15 4.11
N GLU A 64 -6.64 3.76 5.16
CA GLU A 64 -6.58 4.43 6.46
C GLU A 64 -5.16 4.42 7.06
N ASN A 65 -4.46 3.30 6.95
CA ASN A 65 -3.08 3.19 7.41
C ASN A 65 -2.14 4.11 6.62
N VAL A 66 -2.28 4.15 5.28
CA VAL A 66 -1.51 5.04 4.41
C VAL A 66 -1.80 6.50 4.76
N ILE A 67 -3.06 6.90 4.84
CA ILE A 67 -3.46 8.28 5.20
C ILE A 67 -2.84 8.67 6.55
N THR A 68 -2.99 7.83 7.58
CA THR A 68 -2.48 8.12 8.92
C THR A 68 -0.96 8.33 8.90
N LYS A 69 -0.21 7.40 8.32
CA LYS A 69 1.26 7.43 8.31
C LYS A 69 1.82 8.56 7.45
N TYR A 70 1.22 8.80 6.29
CA TYR A 70 1.66 9.83 5.37
C TYR A 70 1.34 11.23 5.89
N THR A 71 0.18 11.42 6.53
CA THR A 71 -0.15 12.67 7.22
C THR A 71 0.84 12.94 8.36
N GLN A 72 1.17 11.92 9.17
CA GLN A 72 2.20 12.05 10.21
C GLN A 72 3.57 12.47 9.63
N ALA A 73 3.98 11.84 8.53
CA ALA A 73 5.23 12.19 7.85
C ALA A 73 5.18 13.62 7.29
N SER A 74 4.08 14.02 6.64
CA SER A 74 3.92 15.35 6.04
C SER A 74 3.93 16.48 7.07
N GLN A 75 3.42 16.24 8.27
CA GLN A 75 3.36 17.21 9.37
C GLN A 75 4.59 17.17 10.28
N SER A 76 5.55 16.26 10.03
CA SER A 76 6.76 16.15 10.84
C SER A 76 7.68 17.35 10.65
N LYS A 77 8.39 17.72 11.72
CA LYS A 77 9.44 18.76 11.72
C LYS A 77 10.80 18.28 11.17
N LYS A 78 10.86 17.02 10.70
CA LYS A 78 12.06 16.48 10.08
C LYS A 78 12.34 17.14 8.73
N SER A 79 13.57 17.01 8.22
CA SER A 79 13.92 17.42 6.86
C SER A 79 13.04 16.73 5.81
N SER A 80 12.91 17.33 4.63
CA SER A 80 12.10 16.76 3.55
C SER A 80 12.59 15.35 3.14
N PHE A 81 13.92 15.13 3.18
CA PHE A 81 14.49 13.80 2.95
C PHE A 81 14.04 12.76 3.98
N GLU A 82 14.06 13.11 5.26
CA GLU A 82 13.66 12.18 6.32
C GLU A 82 12.17 11.89 6.25
N ARG A 83 11.35 12.88 5.90
CA ARG A 83 9.90 12.70 5.69
C ARG A 83 9.64 11.74 4.52
N ILE A 84 10.30 11.91 3.37
CA ILE A 84 10.24 11.01 2.21
C ILE A 84 10.72 9.61 2.59
N LYS A 85 11.85 9.51 3.30
CA LYS A 85 12.41 8.25 3.78
C LYS A 85 11.44 7.50 4.70
N ASP A 86 10.78 8.20 5.62
CA ASP A 86 9.79 7.61 6.53
C ASP A 86 8.60 7.02 5.74
N MET A 87 8.12 7.73 4.70
CA MET A 87 7.04 7.23 3.82
C MET A 87 7.46 5.99 3.04
N ILE A 88 8.65 5.98 2.46
CA ILE A 88 9.18 4.83 1.73
C ILE A 88 9.40 3.63 2.68
N ALA A 89 10.00 3.89 3.85
CA ALA A 89 10.23 2.86 4.86
C ALA A 89 8.92 2.22 5.34
N PHE A 90 7.89 3.02 5.56
CA PHE A 90 6.56 2.54 5.90
C PHE A 90 5.98 1.59 4.84
N GLN A 91 6.15 1.92 3.54
CA GLN A 91 5.68 1.02 2.47
C GLN A 91 6.41 -0.33 2.49
N PHE A 92 7.74 -0.32 2.54
CA PHE A 92 8.52 -1.56 2.57
C PHE A 92 8.25 -2.39 3.82
N ASP A 93 8.06 -1.72 4.97
CA ASP A 93 7.68 -2.39 6.21
C ASP A 93 6.31 -3.05 6.12
N THR A 94 5.32 -2.32 5.61
CA THR A 94 3.95 -2.81 5.42
C THR A 94 3.90 -4.04 4.53
N PHE A 95 4.56 -4.00 3.35
CA PHE A 95 4.59 -5.13 2.44
C PHE A 95 5.39 -6.31 2.99
N SER A 96 6.53 -6.07 3.64
CA SER A 96 7.33 -7.14 4.26
C SER A 96 6.57 -7.86 5.38
N THR A 97 5.74 -7.13 6.13
CA THR A 97 4.93 -7.69 7.21
C THR A 97 3.69 -8.42 6.67
N ASN A 98 3.13 -7.92 5.57
CA ASN A 98 1.91 -8.45 4.94
C ASN A 98 2.11 -8.63 3.43
N PRO A 99 2.81 -9.70 2.97
CA PRO A 99 3.06 -9.94 1.54
C PRO A 99 1.78 -10.00 0.70
N SER A 100 0.67 -10.47 1.27
CA SER A 100 -0.64 -10.52 0.63
C SER A 100 -1.14 -9.15 0.16
N TYR A 101 -0.72 -8.06 0.82
CA TYR A 101 -1.07 -6.70 0.39
C TYR A 101 -0.43 -6.37 -0.96
N ALA A 102 0.80 -6.84 -1.22
CA ALA A 102 1.41 -6.67 -2.53
C ALA A 102 0.61 -7.40 -3.61
N ILE A 103 0.15 -8.63 -3.33
CA ILE A 103 -0.69 -9.41 -4.25
C ILE A 103 -1.98 -8.65 -4.57
N VAL A 104 -2.67 -8.11 -3.56
CA VAL A 104 -3.91 -7.33 -3.77
C VAL A 104 -3.62 -6.05 -4.54
N ILE A 105 -2.67 -5.21 -4.09
CA ILE A 105 -2.44 -3.87 -4.66
C ILE A 105 -1.86 -3.92 -6.08
N LEU A 106 -1.13 -4.99 -6.43
CA LEU A 106 -0.50 -5.15 -7.74
C LEU A 106 -1.30 -6.05 -8.70
N SER A 107 -2.49 -6.51 -8.31
CA SER A 107 -3.35 -7.39 -9.14
C SER A 107 -4.11 -6.60 -10.20
N ASP A 108 -3.45 -6.25 -11.31
CA ASP A 108 -4.10 -5.52 -12.41
C ASP A 108 -5.35 -6.23 -12.93
N GLY A 109 -5.34 -7.56 -13.05
CA GLY A 109 -6.49 -8.36 -13.48
C GLY A 109 -7.71 -8.28 -12.54
N LEU A 110 -7.51 -8.03 -11.24
CA LEU A 110 -8.61 -7.83 -10.28
C LEU A 110 -9.39 -6.56 -10.58
N TYR A 111 -8.68 -5.50 -10.99
CA TYR A 111 -9.26 -4.17 -11.16
C TYR A 111 -9.88 -3.91 -12.53
N GLN A 112 -9.64 -4.79 -13.52
CA GLN A 112 -10.20 -4.62 -14.86
C GLN A 112 -11.73 -4.68 -14.86
N ASN A 113 -12.32 -5.55 -14.04
CA ASN A 113 -13.76 -5.81 -14.00
C ASN A 113 -14.46 -5.27 -12.74
N GLU A 114 -13.73 -4.65 -11.82
CA GLU A 114 -14.21 -4.19 -10.50
C GLU A 114 -13.92 -2.70 -10.35
N ALA A 115 -14.81 -1.85 -10.90
CA ALA A 115 -14.61 -0.40 -10.94
C ALA A 115 -14.40 0.20 -9.53
N ASP A 116 -15.12 -0.27 -8.53
CA ASP A 116 -15.03 0.26 -7.16
C ASP A 116 -13.66 -0.06 -6.52
N LEU A 117 -13.13 -1.27 -6.71
CA LEU A 117 -11.80 -1.63 -6.24
C LEU A 117 -10.72 -0.80 -6.95
N ARG A 118 -10.85 -0.62 -8.28
CA ARG A 118 -9.93 0.23 -9.06
C ARG A 118 -9.92 1.67 -8.54
N ASN A 119 -11.09 2.24 -8.30
CA ASN A 119 -11.21 3.60 -7.77
C ASN A 119 -10.55 3.74 -6.40
N LYS A 120 -10.72 2.76 -5.49
CA LYS A 120 -10.07 2.77 -4.17
C LYS A 120 -8.54 2.74 -4.28
N ILE A 121 -7.98 1.91 -5.17
CA ILE A 121 -6.52 1.88 -5.41
C ILE A 121 -6.04 3.22 -5.97
N TYR A 122 -6.77 3.77 -6.95
CA TYR A 122 -6.43 5.06 -7.54
C TYR A 122 -6.42 6.18 -6.48
N GLU A 123 -7.42 6.22 -5.59
CA GLU A 123 -7.48 7.18 -4.48
C GLU A 123 -6.29 7.06 -3.52
N ILE A 124 -5.87 5.82 -3.19
CA ILE A 124 -4.68 5.59 -2.36
C ILE A 124 -3.43 6.15 -3.04
N MET A 125 -3.27 5.87 -4.34
CA MET A 125 -2.12 6.34 -5.12
C MET A 125 -2.11 7.86 -5.26
N GLU A 126 -3.25 8.49 -5.54
CA GLU A 126 -3.37 9.95 -5.66
C GLU A 126 -3.11 10.66 -4.33
N PHE A 127 -3.60 10.12 -3.21
CA PHE A 127 -3.27 10.65 -1.88
C PHE A 127 -1.76 10.57 -1.60
N ALA A 128 -1.15 9.43 -1.89
CA ALA A 128 0.29 9.23 -1.72
C ALA A 128 1.08 10.23 -2.59
N LYS A 129 0.74 10.35 -3.87
CA LYS A 129 1.39 11.26 -4.82
C LYS A 129 1.30 12.72 -4.35
N LYS A 130 0.11 13.19 -3.98
CA LYS A 130 -0.08 14.56 -3.45
C LYS A 130 0.76 14.82 -2.20
N THR A 131 0.88 13.83 -1.32
CA THR A 131 1.70 13.96 -0.11
C THR A 131 3.19 14.06 -0.45
N PHE A 132 3.70 13.22 -1.38
CA PHE A 132 5.09 13.33 -1.84
C PHE A 132 5.36 14.69 -2.48
N ILE A 133 4.48 15.16 -3.38
CA ILE A 133 4.61 16.49 -4.02
C ILE A 133 4.71 17.57 -2.96
N GLY A 134 3.83 17.58 -1.96
CA GLY A 134 3.85 18.59 -0.89
C GLY A 134 5.18 18.62 -0.13
N ILE A 135 5.72 17.43 0.23
CA ILE A 135 7.02 17.34 0.91
C ILE A 135 8.18 17.78 0.00
N ILE A 136 8.13 17.44 -1.28
CA ILE A 136 9.13 17.86 -2.28
C ILE A 136 9.12 19.39 -2.44
N GLU A 137 7.93 19.99 -2.54
CA GLU A 137 7.79 21.46 -2.62
C GLU A 137 8.36 22.17 -1.37
N ASP A 138 8.11 21.61 -0.17
CA ASP A 138 8.72 22.13 1.05
C ASP A 138 10.25 22.05 0.98
N GLY A 139 10.79 20.91 0.52
CA GLY A 139 12.23 20.72 0.37
C GLY A 139 12.87 21.64 -0.66
N LYS A 140 12.18 21.96 -1.75
CA LYS A 140 12.64 22.94 -2.74
C LYS A 140 12.69 24.37 -2.15
N LYS A 141 11.72 24.75 -1.34
CA LYS A 141 11.72 26.07 -0.64
C LYS A 141 12.88 26.20 0.34
N LEU A 142 13.31 25.08 0.95
CA LEU A 142 14.39 25.01 1.92
C LEU A 142 15.77 24.71 1.28
N ASP A 143 15.87 24.70 -0.04
CA ASP A 143 17.08 24.30 -0.79
C ASP A 143 17.60 22.89 -0.45
N GLU A 144 16.76 22.03 0.10
CA GLU A 144 17.09 20.62 0.36
C GLU A 144 16.98 19.78 -0.92
N ILE A 145 15.95 20.02 -1.73
CA ILE A 145 15.62 19.24 -2.94
C ILE A 145 15.88 20.09 -4.18
N ARG A 146 16.41 19.44 -5.22
CA ARG A 146 16.70 20.06 -6.52
C ARG A 146 15.46 20.71 -7.15
N LYS A 147 15.66 21.89 -7.77
CA LYS A 147 14.57 22.73 -8.29
C LYS A 147 14.35 22.57 -9.79
N ASP A 148 15.32 21.99 -10.50
CA ASP A 148 15.36 21.86 -11.96
C ASP A 148 14.42 20.77 -12.51
N ILE A 149 13.90 19.87 -11.65
CA ILE A 149 12.94 18.84 -12.03
C ILE A 149 11.58 19.16 -11.39
N PRO A 150 10.44 19.08 -12.12
CA PRO A 150 9.10 19.26 -11.58
C PRO A 150 8.82 18.30 -10.41
N SER A 151 8.06 18.75 -9.41
CA SER A 151 7.82 17.97 -8.18
C SER A 151 6.96 16.74 -8.41
N ASP A 152 6.05 16.80 -9.35
CA ASP A 152 5.23 15.66 -9.79
C ASP A 152 6.07 14.58 -10.49
N GLU A 153 7.05 14.96 -11.30
CA GLU A 153 7.99 14.03 -11.93
C GLU A 153 8.89 13.34 -10.88
N LEU A 154 9.42 14.09 -9.91
CA LEU A 154 10.17 13.50 -8.79
C LEU A 154 9.31 12.53 -7.98
N ALA A 155 8.05 12.90 -7.67
CA ALA A 155 7.12 12.02 -6.98
C ALA A 155 6.83 10.76 -7.80
N PHE A 156 6.65 10.87 -9.11
CA PHE A 156 6.44 9.74 -10.02
C PHE A 156 7.63 8.79 -10.03
N VAL A 157 8.86 9.31 -10.12
CA VAL A 157 10.09 8.50 -10.08
C VAL A 157 10.23 7.76 -8.74
N ILE A 158 9.98 8.45 -7.62
CA ILE A 158 10.04 7.85 -6.28
C ILE A 158 9.02 6.70 -6.18
N MET A 159 7.75 6.97 -6.47
CA MET A 159 6.67 6.00 -6.35
C MET A 159 6.83 4.84 -7.32
N GLY A 160 7.24 5.11 -8.55
CA GLY A 160 7.50 4.11 -9.59
C GLY A 160 8.62 3.15 -9.19
N SER A 161 9.71 3.68 -8.63
CA SER A 161 10.86 2.88 -8.17
C SER A 161 10.47 1.95 -7.02
N VAL A 162 9.71 2.45 -6.05
CA VAL A 162 9.20 1.66 -4.92
C VAL A 162 8.24 0.58 -5.42
N ARG A 163 7.28 0.94 -6.28
CA ARG A 163 6.29 0.00 -6.85
C ARG A 163 6.98 -1.12 -7.63
N LEU A 164 7.96 -0.78 -8.48
CA LEU A 164 8.70 -1.78 -9.26
C LEU A 164 9.45 -2.75 -8.34
N MET A 165 10.10 -2.27 -7.28
CA MET A 165 10.82 -3.14 -6.33
C MET A 165 9.86 -4.10 -5.61
N VAL A 166 8.70 -3.63 -5.16
CA VAL A 166 7.68 -4.48 -4.53
C VAL A 166 7.13 -5.50 -5.52
N ASN A 167 6.90 -5.10 -6.79
CA ASN A 167 6.44 -6.00 -7.83
C ASN A 167 7.48 -7.11 -8.12
N GLN A 168 8.76 -6.75 -8.28
CA GLN A 168 9.85 -7.73 -8.44
C GLN A 168 9.94 -8.70 -7.25
N TRP A 169 9.77 -8.19 -6.02
CA TRP A 169 9.77 -9.01 -4.83
C TRP A 169 8.61 -10.01 -4.81
N SER A 170 7.40 -9.58 -5.21
CA SER A 170 6.24 -10.46 -5.35
C SER A 170 6.45 -11.52 -6.43
N LEU A 171 6.94 -11.13 -7.62
CA LEU A 171 7.24 -12.05 -8.72
C LEU A 171 8.36 -13.05 -8.39
N ALA A 172 9.29 -12.68 -7.52
CA ALA A 172 10.34 -13.56 -7.00
C ALA A 172 9.84 -14.49 -5.88
N GLY A 173 8.54 -14.59 -5.62
CA GLY A 173 7.98 -15.41 -4.55
C GLY A 173 8.39 -14.93 -3.16
N PHE A 174 8.59 -13.61 -2.98
CA PHE A 174 8.97 -12.99 -1.71
C PHE A 174 10.33 -13.44 -1.14
N ASN A 175 11.25 -13.89 -1.98
CA ASN A 175 12.45 -14.63 -1.58
C ASN A 175 13.68 -13.75 -1.29
N PHE A 176 13.58 -12.41 -1.32
CA PHE A 176 14.67 -11.53 -0.90
C PHE A 176 14.25 -10.54 0.20
N ASP A 177 15.23 -10.01 0.94
CA ASP A 177 14.98 -9.02 1.99
C ASP A 177 14.58 -7.67 1.38
N LEU A 178 13.25 -7.44 1.31
CA LEU A 178 12.66 -6.22 0.77
C LEU A 178 13.07 -4.98 1.58
N LYS A 179 13.17 -5.08 2.91
CA LYS A 179 13.56 -3.95 3.78
C LYS A 179 15.01 -3.54 3.53
N LYS A 180 15.93 -4.50 3.40
CA LYS A 180 17.34 -4.24 3.11
C LYS A 180 17.51 -3.59 1.73
N ARG A 181 16.87 -4.14 0.70
CA ARG A 181 16.91 -3.55 -0.65
C ARG A 181 16.20 -2.19 -0.70
N GLY A 182 15.11 -2.04 0.02
CA GLY A 182 14.40 -0.78 0.17
C GLY A 182 15.26 0.34 0.78
N LYS A 183 16.07 0.03 1.81
CA LYS A 183 17.04 0.99 2.37
C LYS A 183 18.07 1.44 1.33
N SER A 184 18.57 0.53 0.49
CA SER A 184 19.50 0.87 -0.59
C SER A 184 18.84 1.77 -1.63
N LEU A 185 17.62 1.44 -2.08
CA LEU A 185 16.85 2.26 -3.01
C LEU A 185 16.59 3.66 -2.45
N THR A 186 16.19 3.76 -1.18
CA THR A 186 15.95 5.04 -0.51
C THR A 186 17.20 5.93 -0.50
N LYS A 187 18.38 5.34 -0.25
CA LYS A 187 19.65 6.06 -0.33
C LYS A 187 19.90 6.59 -1.76
N THR A 188 19.67 5.78 -2.78
CA THR A 188 19.81 6.18 -4.19
C THR A 188 18.83 7.31 -4.52
N ILE A 189 17.56 7.19 -4.15
CA ILE A 189 16.56 8.24 -4.34
C ILE A 189 17.03 9.55 -3.68
N SER A 190 17.52 9.48 -2.43
CA SER A 190 17.99 10.68 -1.72
C SER A 190 19.15 11.40 -2.45
N ILE A 191 20.05 10.64 -3.09
CA ILE A 191 21.15 11.23 -3.90
C ILE A 191 20.58 11.88 -5.16
N LEU A 192 19.64 11.24 -5.84
CA LEU A 192 19.06 11.73 -7.10
C LEU A 192 18.22 13.01 -6.93
N ILE A 193 17.56 13.19 -5.78
CA ILE A 193 16.67 14.32 -5.55
C ILE A 193 17.33 15.47 -4.77
N LYS A 194 18.55 15.25 -4.26
CA LYS A 194 19.27 16.27 -3.49
C LYS A 194 19.62 17.47 -4.39
N ASN A 195 19.56 18.67 -3.80
CA ASN A 195 20.16 19.86 -4.39
C ASN A 195 21.68 19.73 -4.36
N GLU A 196 22.38 20.13 -5.44
CA GLU A 196 23.85 20.12 -5.53
C GLU A 196 24.47 21.21 -4.66
#